data_71f829e1aa02673fcc003a136c5cc4fd
#
_entry.id   71f829e1aa02673fcc003a136c5cc4fd
#
_cell.length_a   1.000
_cell.length_b   1.000
_cell.length_c   1.000
_cell.angle_alpha   90.00
_cell.angle_beta   90.00
_cell.angle_gamma   90.00
#
_symmetry.space_group_name_H-M   'P 1'
#
loop_
_entity.id
_entity.type
_entity.pdbx_description
1 polymer ?
#
loop_
_entity_poly.entity_id
_entity_poly.type
_entity_poly.pdbx_seq_one_letter_code
_entity_poly.pdbx_strand_id
1 'polypeptide(L)'
;MLAFGVMDTYWVGMTVSTVCIFIAAFTAVKYMSLVRGGRSEDYLLIPLLMFAGPYSFYFGSVYTEAMFVLFIALFFYAAAKKKYLWAGLAAAFASATRIVGCLLVFALIVEMYLDLTADGGKLITWAKIKSFIVQMLKLPEHIFAVMLCPFGAFCYMTFLRFFCGDVWAYKNVQIAWREDTYFPVVGVLWKACTGQIEPRYTYMGWFCIGIFAVYGYMLYRKYYSMAVFGIISLLVPLTSH
;
A
#
# COMPACT_ATOMS: atom_id res chain seq x y z
N MET A 1 -22.12 27.91 11.43
CA MET A 1 -20.95 27.88 10.54
C MET A 1 -19.72 28.14 11.40
N LEU A 2 -19.08 27.09 11.90
CA LEU A 2 -17.87 27.22 12.73
C LEU A 2 -16.73 27.60 11.77
N ALA A 3 -16.33 28.85 11.77
CA ALA A 3 -15.14 29.33 11.12
C ALA A 3 -13.92 28.83 11.91
N PHE A 4 -13.50 27.61 11.64
CA PHE A 4 -12.18 27.18 12.07
C PHE A 4 -11.16 28.03 11.29
N GLY A 5 -10.36 28.80 12.00
CA GLY A 5 -9.27 29.54 11.39
C GLY A 5 -8.28 28.57 10.73
N VAL A 6 -7.51 29.03 9.75
CA VAL A 6 -6.52 28.18 9.04
C VAL A 6 -5.55 27.51 10.02
N MET A 7 -5.20 28.16 11.12
CA MET A 7 -4.36 27.60 12.19
C MET A 7 -5.02 26.43 12.89
N ASP A 8 -6.33 26.48 13.16
CA ASP A 8 -7.06 25.41 13.83
C ASP A 8 -7.12 24.17 12.91
N THR A 9 -7.34 24.36 11.62
CA THR A 9 -7.35 23.30 10.62
C THR A 9 -5.99 22.58 10.54
N TYR A 10 -4.89 23.32 10.62
CA TYR A 10 -3.54 22.76 10.63
C TYR A 10 -3.30 21.87 11.84
N TRP A 11 -3.63 22.34 13.05
CA TRP A 11 -3.48 21.57 14.28
C TRP A 11 -4.34 20.30 14.28
N VAL A 12 -5.57 20.39 13.79
CA VAL A 12 -6.45 19.21 13.62
C VAL A 12 -5.82 18.21 12.67
N GLY A 13 -5.32 18.65 11.52
CA GLY A 13 -4.66 17.77 10.53
C GLY A 13 -3.43 17.08 11.11
N MET A 14 -2.56 17.80 11.83
CA MET A 14 -1.39 17.22 12.51
C MET A 14 -1.80 16.19 13.56
N THR A 15 -2.81 16.48 14.36
CA THR A 15 -3.32 15.57 15.40
C THR A 15 -3.83 14.28 14.77
N VAL A 16 -4.63 14.37 13.70
CA VAL A 16 -5.14 13.20 12.97
C VAL A 16 -4.00 12.36 12.42
N SER A 17 -3.01 12.99 11.74
CA SER A 17 -1.85 12.28 11.20
C SER A 17 -1.06 11.58 12.31
N THR A 18 -0.81 12.27 13.41
CA THR A 18 -0.08 11.71 14.56
C THR A 18 -0.82 10.51 15.17
N VAL A 19 -2.12 10.62 15.41
CA VAL A 19 -2.92 9.51 15.94
C VAL A 19 -2.91 8.32 14.97
N CYS A 20 -3.07 8.57 13.68
CA CYS A 20 -3.04 7.52 12.65
C CYS A 20 -1.72 6.76 12.66
N ILE A 21 -0.57 7.43 12.71
CA ILE A 21 0.72 6.74 12.67
C ILE A 21 0.99 5.93 13.95
N PHE A 22 0.56 6.40 15.12
CA PHE A 22 0.67 5.61 16.35
C PHE A 22 -0.18 4.33 16.29
N ILE A 23 -1.43 4.43 15.82
CA ILE A 23 -2.29 3.26 15.63
C ILE A 23 -1.69 2.31 14.58
N ALA A 24 -1.12 2.85 13.49
CA ALA A 24 -0.43 2.07 12.47
C ALA A 24 0.74 1.29 13.04
N ALA A 25 1.61 1.94 13.82
CA ALA A 25 2.76 1.31 14.47
C ALA A 25 2.33 0.20 15.43
N PHE A 26 1.32 0.45 16.28
CA PHE A 26 0.77 -0.56 17.15
C PHE A 26 0.19 -1.76 16.37
N THR A 27 -0.55 -1.49 15.29
CA THR A 27 -1.15 -2.53 14.44
C THR A 27 -0.07 -3.35 13.73
N ALA A 28 1.01 -2.71 13.25
CA ALA A 28 2.15 -3.40 12.63
C ALA A 28 2.87 -4.34 13.60
N VAL A 29 3.07 -3.91 14.86
CA VAL A 29 3.62 -4.78 15.92
C VAL A 29 2.72 -5.98 16.18
N LYS A 30 1.39 -5.76 16.28
CA LYS A 30 0.41 -6.84 16.46
C LYS A 30 0.36 -7.80 15.27
N TYR A 31 0.47 -7.27 14.06
CA TYR A 31 0.58 -8.09 12.85
C TYR A 31 1.80 -9.00 12.91
N MET A 32 2.98 -8.46 13.23
CA MET A 32 4.21 -9.25 13.28
C MET A 32 4.19 -10.30 14.39
N SER A 33 3.66 -9.98 15.56
CA SER A 33 3.48 -10.97 16.63
C SER A 33 2.50 -12.10 16.25
N LEU A 34 1.49 -11.80 15.43
CA LEU A 34 0.55 -12.79 14.91
C LEU A 34 1.19 -13.71 13.87
N VAL A 35 1.99 -13.16 12.94
CA VAL A 35 2.54 -13.92 11.80
C VAL A 35 3.80 -14.70 12.18
N ARG A 36 4.64 -14.13 13.04
CA ARG A 36 5.90 -14.78 13.48
C ARG A 36 5.82 -15.49 14.83
N GLY A 37 4.76 -15.23 15.58
CA GLY A 37 4.72 -15.62 16.99
C GLY A 37 5.59 -14.68 17.84
N GLY A 38 5.69 -14.95 19.13
CA GLY A 38 6.45 -14.13 20.06
C GLY A 38 5.62 -13.02 20.73
N ARG A 39 6.26 -12.28 21.62
CA ARG A 39 5.63 -11.18 22.34
C ARG A 39 5.67 -9.91 21.52
N SER A 40 4.72 -9.02 21.70
CA SER A 40 4.70 -7.71 21.01
C SER A 40 5.96 -6.88 21.29
N GLU A 41 6.57 -7.07 22.44
CA GLU A 41 7.82 -6.42 22.87
C GLU A 41 9.01 -6.74 21.96
N ASP A 42 9.02 -7.96 21.37
CA ASP A 42 10.11 -8.41 20.47
C ASP A 42 10.11 -7.63 19.15
N TYR A 43 9.05 -6.89 18.85
CA TYR A 43 8.86 -6.16 17.60
C TYR A 43 8.89 -4.63 17.76
N LEU A 44 9.37 -4.11 18.90
CA LEU A 44 9.48 -2.67 19.15
C LEU A 44 10.41 -1.92 18.19
N LEU A 45 11.28 -2.66 17.48
CA LEU A 45 12.10 -2.10 16.42
C LEU A 45 11.26 -1.54 15.26
N ILE A 46 10.04 -2.06 15.03
CA ILE A 46 9.15 -1.59 13.95
C ILE A 46 8.74 -0.12 14.14
N PRO A 47 8.12 0.27 15.29
CA PRO A 47 7.82 1.67 15.51
C PRO A 47 9.08 2.54 15.56
N LEU A 48 10.18 2.05 16.10
CA LEU A 48 11.43 2.79 16.09
C LEU A 48 11.87 3.14 14.67
N LEU A 49 11.87 2.17 13.75
CA LEU A 49 12.21 2.40 12.34
C LEU A 49 11.21 3.31 11.62
N MET A 50 9.91 3.22 11.97
CA MET A 50 8.88 4.10 11.42
C MET A 50 9.09 5.57 11.84
N PHE A 51 9.48 5.81 13.08
CA PHE A 51 9.64 7.17 13.62
C PHE A 51 11.05 7.75 13.42
N ALA A 52 12.08 6.91 13.30
CA ALA A 52 13.47 7.35 13.10
C ALA A 52 13.89 7.43 11.63
N GLY A 53 13.02 7.06 10.69
CA GLY A 53 13.34 7.11 9.26
C GLY A 53 13.48 8.55 8.74
N PRO A 54 14.29 8.78 7.68
CA PRO A 54 14.54 10.12 7.14
C PRO A 54 13.30 10.83 6.62
N TYR A 55 12.24 10.09 6.31
CA TYR A 55 10.96 10.61 5.82
C TYR A 55 9.86 10.61 6.89
N SER A 56 10.19 10.31 8.15
CA SER A 56 9.22 10.24 9.25
C SER A 56 8.49 11.56 9.52
N PHE A 57 9.07 12.70 9.12
CA PHE A 57 8.42 14.01 9.24
C PHE A 57 7.10 14.11 8.46
N TYR A 58 6.93 13.35 7.38
CA TYR A 58 5.66 13.29 6.65
C TYR A 58 4.52 12.71 7.49
N PHE A 59 4.83 11.87 8.47
CA PHE A 59 3.83 11.28 9.34
C PHE A 59 3.29 12.26 10.41
N GLY A 60 4.07 13.29 10.75
CA GLY A 60 3.65 14.36 11.64
C GLY A 60 3.05 15.58 10.94
N SER A 61 3.11 15.61 9.60
CA SER A 61 2.61 16.71 8.78
C SER A 61 1.16 16.48 8.33
N VAL A 62 0.50 17.53 7.81
CA VAL A 62 -0.87 17.45 7.29
C VAL A 62 -0.85 16.79 5.90
N TYR A 63 -0.45 15.52 5.87
CA TYR A 63 -0.41 14.68 4.67
C TYR A 63 -1.20 13.40 4.88
N THR A 64 -1.55 12.74 3.78
CA THR A 64 -2.34 11.49 3.80
C THR A 64 -1.51 10.24 4.08
N GLU A 65 -0.17 10.36 4.17
CA GLU A 65 0.77 9.25 4.34
C GLU A 65 0.50 8.45 5.62
N ALA A 66 0.28 9.13 6.74
CA ALA A 66 0.00 8.48 8.03
C ALA A 66 -1.29 7.65 7.98
N MET A 67 -2.36 8.21 7.39
CA MET A 67 -3.63 7.51 7.18
C MET A 67 -3.46 6.32 6.23
N PHE A 68 -2.71 6.49 5.15
CA PHE A 68 -2.45 5.44 4.18
C PHE A 68 -1.71 4.26 4.84
N VAL A 69 -0.65 4.53 5.60
CA VAL A 69 0.10 3.50 6.33
C VAL A 69 -0.77 2.81 7.39
N LEU A 70 -1.66 3.54 8.07
CA LEU A 70 -2.62 2.96 9.00
C LEU A 70 -3.52 1.94 8.29
N PHE A 71 -4.12 2.30 7.16
CA PHE A 71 -5.03 1.39 6.46
C PHE A 71 -4.29 0.19 5.85
N ILE A 72 -3.04 0.35 5.40
CA ILE A 72 -2.20 -0.77 5.00
C ILE A 72 -1.94 -1.72 6.19
N ALA A 73 -1.59 -1.19 7.35
CA ALA A 73 -1.35 -2.02 8.54
C ALA A 73 -2.61 -2.78 8.98
N LEU A 74 -3.77 -2.11 8.97
CA LEU A 74 -5.07 -2.73 9.26
C LEU A 74 -5.43 -3.79 8.24
N PHE A 75 -5.16 -3.55 6.95
CA PHE A 75 -5.36 -4.51 5.88
C PHE A 75 -4.60 -5.80 6.13
N PHE A 76 -3.28 -5.73 6.31
CA PHE A 76 -2.46 -6.93 6.53
C PHE A 76 -2.82 -7.63 7.84
N TYR A 77 -3.14 -6.90 8.89
CA TYR A 77 -3.57 -7.48 10.15
C TYR A 77 -4.91 -8.23 10.03
N ALA A 78 -5.89 -7.65 9.31
CA ALA A 78 -7.18 -8.29 9.06
C ALA A 78 -7.03 -9.51 8.14
N ALA A 79 -6.22 -9.41 7.09
CA ALA A 79 -5.93 -10.50 6.16
C ALA A 79 -5.25 -11.68 6.87
N ALA A 80 -4.25 -11.43 7.72
CA ALA A 80 -3.60 -12.47 8.53
C ALA A 80 -4.57 -13.16 9.51
N LYS A 81 -5.63 -12.49 9.93
CA LYS A 81 -6.73 -13.09 10.71
C LYS A 81 -7.82 -13.76 9.85
N LYS A 82 -7.61 -13.83 8.53
CA LYS A 82 -8.58 -14.37 7.57
C LYS A 82 -9.93 -13.61 7.55
N LYS A 83 -9.93 -12.37 8.04
CA LYS A 83 -11.09 -11.48 8.04
C LYS A 83 -11.07 -10.64 6.75
N TYR A 84 -11.30 -11.29 5.61
CA TYR A 84 -11.09 -10.69 4.29
C TYR A 84 -12.01 -9.50 4.00
N LEU A 85 -13.22 -9.51 4.52
CA LEU A 85 -14.13 -8.37 4.38
C LEU A 85 -13.57 -7.11 5.05
N TRP A 86 -13.01 -7.25 6.26
CA TRP A 86 -12.35 -6.13 6.96
C TRP A 86 -11.06 -5.69 6.27
N ALA A 87 -10.32 -6.64 5.68
CA ALA A 87 -9.18 -6.29 4.85
C ALA A 87 -9.61 -5.50 3.62
N GLY A 88 -10.66 -5.93 2.91
CA GLY A 88 -11.23 -5.19 1.78
C GLY A 88 -11.70 -3.78 2.16
N LEU A 89 -12.34 -3.64 3.32
CA LEU A 89 -12.75 -2.33 3.84
C LEU A 89 -11.53 -1.42 4.15
N ALA A 90 -10.50 -1.96 4.78
CA ALA A 90 -9.26 -1.22 5.01
C ALA A 90 -8.59 -0.81 3.69
N ALA A 91 -8.59 -1.70 2.67
CA ALA A 91 -8.10 -1.37 1.33
C ALA A 91 -8.95 -0.28 0.65
N ALA A 92 -10.27 -0.27 0.85
CA ALA A 92 -11.15 0.80 0.35
C ALA A 92 -10.74 2.16 0.93
N PHE A 93 -10.51 2.26 2.24
CA PHE A 93 -10.02 3.49 2.85
C PHE A 93 -8.60 3.85 2.37
N ALA A 94 -7.71 2.88 2.23
CA ALA A 94 -6.38 3.11 1.66
C ALA A 94 -6.47 3.68 0.23
N SER A 95 -7.34 3.12 -0.62
CA SER A 95 -7.53 3.57 -2.01
C SER A 95 -8.21 4.94 -2.11
N ALA A 96 -9.02 5.32 -1.11
CA ALA A 96 -9.59 6.67 -1.01
C ALA A 96 -8.54 7.72 -0.62
N THR A 97 -7.50 7.33 0.15
CA THR A 97 -6.42 8.26 0.51
C THR A 97 -5.38 8.39 -0.60
N ARG A 98 -5.01 7.28 -1.25
CA ARG A 98 -4.03 7.22 -2.35
C ARG A 98 -4.43 6.14 -3.34
N ILE A 99 -4.43 6.47 -4.63
CA ILE A 99 -4.86 5.54 -5.69
C ILE A 99 -4.04 4.22 -5.70
N VAL A 100 -2.78 4.28 -5.24
CA VAL A 100 -1.91 3.10 -5.05
C VAL A 100 -2.53 2.08 -4.09
N GLY A 101 -3.43 2.51 -3.19
CA GLY A 101 -4.19 1.61 -2.32
C GLY A 101 -5.05 0.59 -3.06
N CYS A 102 -5.47 0.87 -4.31
CA CYS A 102 -6.15 -0.11 -5.16
C CYS A 102 -5.32 -1.38 -5.38
N LEU A 103 -3.98 -1.27 -5.35
CA LEU A 103 -3.06 -2.38 -5.56
C LEU A 103 -3.08 -3.41 -4.42
N LEU A 104 -3.68 -3.07 -3.27
CA LEU A 104 -3.93 -4.03 -2.19
C LEU A 104 -4.84 -5.19 -2.63
N VAL A 105 -5.59 -5.02 -3.72
CA VAL A 105 -6.36 -6.12 -4.34
C VAL A 105 -5.47 -7.31 -4.69
N PHE A 106 -4.27 -7.08 -5.20
CA PHE A 106 -3.32 -8.15 -5.53
C PHE A 106 -2.81 -8.87 -4.28
N ALA A 107 -2.51 -8.11 -3.22
CA ALA A 107 -2.13 -8.69 -1.94
C ALA A 107 -3.25 -9.52 -1.34
N LEU A 108 -4.50 -9.05 -1.43
CA LEU A 108 -5.68 -9.76 -0.93
C LEU A 108 -5.88 -11.08 -1.68
N ILE A 109 -5.78 -11.06 -3.01
CA ILE A 109 -5.88 -12.26 -3.84
C ILE A 109 -4.80 -13.28 -3.47
N VAL A 110 -3.56 -12.82 -3.24
CA VAL A 110 -2.45 -13.69 -2.80
C VAL A 110 -2.74 -14.32 -1.44
N GLU A 111 -3.21 -13.54 -0.46
CA GLU A 111 -3.58 -14.08 0.87
C GLU A 111 -4.70 -15.13 0.78
N MET A 112 -5.76 -14.82 0.05
CA MET A 112 -6.86 -15.77 -0.18
C MET A 112 -6.39 -17.01 -0.92
N TYR A 113 -5.51 -16.86 -1.93
CA TYR A 113 -4.95 -17.98 -2.67
C TYR A 113 -4.15 -18.92 -1.74
N LEU A 114 -3.28 -18.36 -0.91
CA LEU A 114 -2.47 -19.12 0.03
C LEU A 114 -3.33 -19.85 1.07
N ASP A 115 -4.39 -19.21 1.54
CA ASP A 115 -5.31 -19.79 2.52
C ASP A 115 -6.13 -20.94 1.91
N LEU A 116 -6.74 -20.72 0.76
CA LEU A 116 -7.62 -21.68 0.09
C LEU A 116 -6.86 -22.85 -0.57
N THR A 117 -5.54 -22.75 -0.77
CA THR A 117 -4.71 -23.77 -1.43
C THR A 117 -3.62 -24.34 -0.51
N ALA A 118 -3.82 -24.29 0.81
CA ALA A 118 -2.81 -24.66 1.83
C ALA A 118 -2.41 -26.16 1.87
N ASP A 119 -2.84 -27.00 0.93
CA ASP A 119 -2.73 -28.47 0.91
C ASP A 119 -1.30 -29.04 0.76
N GLY A 120 -0.26 -28.21 0.88
CA GLY A 120 1.13 -28.65 0.66
C GLY A 120 1.47 -28.89 -0.83
N GLY A 121 2.74 -29.01 -1.14
CA GLY A 121 3.23 -29.19 -2.50
C GLY A 121 3.62 -27.89 -3.22
N LYS A 122 3.75 -27.93 -4.56
CA LYS A 122 4.16 -26.77 -5.35
C LYS A 122 3.21 -25.60 -5.14
N LEU A 123 3.76 -24.39 -4.95
CA LEU A 123 3.01 -23.18 -4.66
C LEU A 123 1.99 -22.86 -5.78
N ILE A 124 2.40 -22.96 -7.02
CA ILE A 124 1.56 -22.68 -8.19
C ILE A 124 1.45 -23.95 -9.04
N THR A 125 0.21 -24.41 -9.21
CA THR A 125 -0.14 -25.54 -10.11
C THR A 125 -1.47 -25.19 -10.75
N TRP A 126 -1.67 -25.57 -12.02
CA TRP A 126 -2.92 -25.30 -12.73
C TRP A 126 -4.16 -25.81 -11.99
N ALA A 127 -4.05 -27.00 -11.37
CA ALA A 127 -5.11 -27.55 -10.55
C ALA A 127 -5.46 -26.67 -9.34
N LYS A 128 -4.46 -26.09 -8.66
CA LYS A 128 -4.66 -25.15 -7.53
C LYS A 128 -5.30 -23.85 -7.99
N ILE A 129 -4.90 -23.31 -9.13
CA ILE A 129 -5.52 -22.09 -9.68
C ILE A 129 -6.99 -22.33 -9.98
N LYS A 130 -7.31 -23.46 -10.62
CA LYS A 130 -8.71 -23.85 -10.92
C LYS A 130 -9.52 -24.03 -9.62
N SER A 131 -8.96 -24.74 -8.66
CA SER A 131 -9.60 -24.92 -7.33
C SER A 131 -9.86 -23.59 -6.63
N PHE A 132 -8.88 -22.68 -6.65
CA PHE A 132 -9.00 -21.34 -6.08
C PHE A 132 -10.15 -20.56 -6.73
N ILE A 133 -10.23 -20.53 -8.05
CA ILE A 133 -11.31 -19.81 -8.78
C ILE A 133 -12.67 -20.38 -8.40
N VAL A 134 -12.80 -21.71 -8.36
CA VAL A 134 -14.07 -22.36 -7.99
C VAL A 134 -14.46 -22.06 -6.54
N GLN A 135 -13.49 -22.06 -5.61
CA GLN A 135 -13.75 -21.73 -4.22
C GLN A 135 -14.10 -20.24 -4.03
N MET A 136 -13.40 -19.34 -4.72
CA MET A 136 -13.73 -17.91 -4.71
C MET A 136 -15.18 -17.66 -5.17
N LEU A 137 -15.62 -18.33 -6.23
CA LEU A 137 -16.99 -18.19 -6.74
C LEU A 137 -18.06 -18.73 -5.79
N LYS A 138 -17.71 -19.69 -4.91
CA LYS A 138 -18.61 -20.23 -3.87
C LYS A 138 -18.71 -19.36 -2.63
N LEU A 139 -17.77 -18.43 -2.43
CA LEU A 139 -17.67 -17.59 -1.24
C LEU A 139 -17.92 -16.12 -1.61
N PRO A 140 -19.19 -15.65 -1.62
CA PRO A 140 -19.53 -14.29 -2.03
C PRO A 140 -18.80 -13.22 -1.20
N GLU A 141 -18.49 -13.49 0.06
CA GLU A 141 -17.73 -12.60 0.94
C GLU A 141 -16.34 -12.27 0.37
N HIS A 142 -15.67 -13.26 -0.26
CA HIS A 142 -14.34 -13.07 -0.83
C HIS A 142 -14.40 -12.18 -2.06
N ILE A 143 -15.40 -12.39 -2.93
CA ILE A 143 -15.61 -11.56 -4.11
C ILE A 143 -15.90 -10.13 -3.67
N PHE A 144 -16.79 -9.95 -2.70
CA PHE A 144 -17.14 -8.64 -2.19
C PHE A 144 -15.94 -7.92 -1.55
N ALA A 145 -15.09 -8.64 -0.81
CA ALA A 145 -13.86 -8.10 -0.24
C ALA A 145 -12.89 -7.59 -1.33
N VAL A 146 -12.76 -8.33 -2.44
CA VAL A 146 -11.92 -7.93 -3.59
C VAL A 146 -12.52 -6.68 -4.27
N MET A 147 -13.82 -6.61 -4.44
CA MET A 147 -14.50 -5.45 -5.03
C MET A 147 -14.40 -4.19 -4.15
N LEU A 148 -14.31 -4.35 -2.85
CA LEU A 148 -14.11 -3.22 -1.93
C LEU A 148 -12.75 -2.53 -2.12
N CYS A 149 -11.70 -3.24 -2.51
CA CYS A 149 -10.35 -2.66 -2.61
C CYS A 149 -10.29 -1.39 -3.49
N PRO A 150 -10.81 -1.36 -4.73
CA PRO A 150 -10.82 -0.16 -5.55
C PRO A 150 -11.98 0.80 -5.23
N PHE A 151 -12.92 0.39 -4.37
CA PHE A 151 -14.16 1.16 -4.13
C PHE A 151 -13.89 2.56 -3.58
N GLY A 152 -12.90 2.72 -2.71
CA GLY A 152 -12.54 4.03 -2.17
C GLY A 152 -12.03 5.00 -3.24
N ALA A 153 -11.20 4.52 -4.17
CA ALA A 153 -10.77 5.32 -5.30
C ALA A 153 -11.94 5.68 -6.23
N PHE A 154 -12.88 4.76 -6.43
CA PHE A 154 -14.11 5.03 -7.19
C PHE A 154 -14.93 6.14 -6.53
N CYS A 155 -15.13 6.09 -5.22
CA CYS A 155 -15.82 7.16 -4.47
C CYS A 155 -15.09 8.50 -4.62
N TYR A 156 -13.75 8.51 -4.54
CA TYR A 156 -12.96 9.71 -4.72
C TYR A 156 -13.07 10.28 -6.15
N MET A 157 -13.01 9.44 -7.17
CA MET A 157 -13.22 9.84 -8.56
C MET A 157 -14.64 10.41 -8.79
N THR A 158 -15.64 9.80 -8.17
CA THR A 158 -17.02 10.29 -8.21
C THR A 158 -17.13 11.67 -7.55
N PHE A 159 -16.52 11.86 -6.40
CA PHE A 159 -16.43 13.17 -5.74
C PHE A 159 -15.80 14.22 -6.66
N LEU A 160 -14.66 13.90 -7.31
CA LEU A 160 -14.01 14.83 -8.25
C LEU A 160 -14.92 15.18 -9.44
N ARG A 161 -15.70 14.23 -9.93
CA ARG A 161 -16.69 14.48 -10.99
C ARG A 161 -17.69 15.55 -10.59
N PHE A 162 -18.21 15.46 -9.37
CA PHE A 162 -19.18 16.44 -8.88
C PHE A 162 -18.56 17.78 -8.48
N PHE A 163 -17.35 17.77 -7.94
CA PHE A 163 -16.70 18.96 -7.41
C PHE A 163 -15.92 19.75 -8.48
N CYS A 164 -15.18 19.08 -9.34
CA CYS A 164 -14.32 19.69 -10.36
C CYS A 164 -14.85 19.51 -11.79
N GLY A 165 -15.91 18.71 -12.00
CA GLY A 165 -16.39 18.36 -13.33
C GLY A 165 -15.53 17.35 -14.09
N ASP A 166 -14.37 16.94 -13.53
CA ASP A 166 -13.40 16.04 -14.16
C ASP A 166 -13.06 14.87 -13.24
N VAL A 167 -13.37 13.65 -13.69
CA VAL A 167 -13.04 12.40 -12.97
C VAL A 167 -11.53 12.20 -12.84
N TRP A 168 -10.75 12.67 -13.82
CA TRP A 168 -9.31 12.50 -13.90
C TRP A 168 -8.52 13.69 -13.36
N ALA A 169 -9.16 14.63 -12.67
CA ALA A 169 -8.53 15.83 -12.14
C ALA A 169 -7.24 15.51 -11.35
N TYR A 170 -7.22 14.43 -10.55
CA TYR A 170 -6.04 14.00 -9.81
C TYR A 170 -4.85 13.62 -10.71
N LYS A 171 -5.12 13.07 -11.90
CA LYS A 171 -4.09 12.73 -12.90
C LYS A 171 -3.66 13.98 -13.66
N ASN A 172 -4.62 14.77 -14.09
CA ASN A 172 -4.36 15.95 -14.90
C ASN A 172 -3.51 16.99 -14.16
N VAL A 173 -3.71 17.12 -12.84
CA VAL A 173 -2.87 17.99 -12.00
C VAL A 173 -1.41 17.50 -11.95
N GLN A 174 -1.14 16.22 -12.12
CA GLN A 174 0.22 15.68 -12.08
C GLN A 174 1.07 16.11 -13.29
N ILE A 175 0.45 16.51 -14.40
CA ILE A 175 1.14 17.06 -15.58
C ILE A 175 1.98 18.30 -15.21
N ALA A 176 1.59 19.04 -14.16
CA ALA A 176 2.32 20.22 -13.70
C ALA A 176 3.74 19.91 -13.17
N TRP A 177 4.04 18.67 -12.79
CA TRP A 177 5.35 18.28 -12.24
C TRP A 177 5.87 16.92 -12.74
N ARG A 178 5.17 16.29 -13.69
CA ARG A 178 5.62 15.07 -14.37
C ARG A 178 5.58 15.28 -15.86
N GLU A 179 6.67 14.99 -16.53
CA GLU A 179 6.66 14.88 -17.98
C GLU A 179 5.94 13.59 -18.39
N ASP A 180 5.06 13.68 -19.40
CA ASP A 180 4.25 12.55 -19.92
C ASP A 180 5.06 11.51 -20.71
N THR A 181 6.33 11.33 -20.38
CA THR A 181 7.20 10.37 -21.04
C THR A 181 7.18 9.04 -20.31
N TYR A 182 6.43 8.09 -20.86
CA TYR A 182 6.45 6.71 -20.38
C TYR A 182 7.75 6.02 -20.80
N PHE A 183 8.63 5.76 -19.82
CA PHE A 183 9.80 4.95 -20.05
C PHE A 183 9.58 3.52 -19.51
N PRO A 184 10.19 2.49 -20.15
CA PRO A 184 10.27 1.18 -19.52
C PRO A 184 10.95 1.32 -18.15
N VAL A 185 10.38 0.68 -17.12
CA VAL A 185 10.89 0.71 -15.72
C VAL A 185 12.41 0.47 -15.66
N VAL A 186 12.89 -0.51 -16.44
CA VAL A 186 14.33 -0.83 -16.53
C VAL A 186 15.12 0.35 -17.10
N GLY A 187 14.59 1.06 -18.08
CA GLY A 187 15.25 2.23 -18.68
C GLY A 187 15.38 3.39 -17.70
N VAL A 188 14.33 3.65 -16.91
CA VAL A 188 14.37 4.71 -15.86
C VAL A 188 15.39 4.37 -14.80
N LEU A 189 15.39 3.13 -14.29
CA LEU A 189 16.36 2.67 -13.31
C LEU A 189 17.79 2.72 -13.83
N TRP A 190 18.01 2.27 -15.08
CA TRP A 190 19.32 2.32 -15.71
C TRP A 190 19.85 3.74 -15.81
N LYS A 191 19.05 4.66 -16.35
CA LYS A 191 19.43 6.07 -16.49
C LYS A 191 19.69 6.73 -15.13
N ALA A 192 18.86 6.45 -14.14
CA ALA A 192 19.06 6.93 -12.77
C ALA A 192 20.38 6.40 -12.19
N CYS A 193 20.63 5.09 -12.21
CA CYS A 193 21.82 4.48 -11.61
C CYS A 193 23.12 4.86 -12.32
N THR A 194 23.08 5.17 -13.63
CA THR A 194 24.25 5.57 -14.42
C THR A 194 24.51 7.08 -14.42
N GLY A 195 23.70 7.86 -13.70
CA GLY A 195 23.87 9.32 -13.63
C GLY A 195 23.51 10.06 -14.91
N GLN A 196 22.75 9.44 -15.82
CA GLN A 196 22.27 10.06 -17.07
C GLN A 196 21.10 11.04 -16.84
N ILE A 197 20.56 11.05 -15.63
CA ILE A 197 19.61 12.04 -15.12
C ILE A 197 20.33 12.85 -14.04
N GLU A 198 19.70 13.89 -13.50
CA GLU A 198 20.30 14.70 -12.43
C GLU A 198 20.88 13.85 -11.26
N PRO A 199 22.00 14.26 -10.65
CA PRO A 199 22.70 13.49 -9.60
C PRO A 199 21.82 13.04 -8.43
N ARG A 200 20.78 13.82 -8.07
CA ARG A 200 19.80 13.46 -7.01
C ARG A 200 19.05 12.17 -7.33
N TYR A 201 18.77 11.90 -8.61
CA TYR A 201 18.06 10.68 -9.02
C TYR A 201 18.97 9.44 -9.00
N THR A 202 20.28 9.61 -9.02
CA THR A 202 21.24 8.48 -8.88
C THR A 202 21.08 7.80 -7.53
N TYR A 203 21.01 8.57 -6.45
CA TYR A 203 20.76 8.00 -5.12
C TYR A 203 19.39 7.32 -5.03
N MET A 204 18.35 7.91 -5.63
CA MET A 204 17.02 7.31 -5.68
C MET A 204 17.00 6.00 -6.48
N GLY A 205 17.74 5.92 -7.59
CA GLY A 205 17.87 4.69 -8.38
C GLY A 205 18.47 3.54 -7.56
N TRP A 206 19.60 3.78 -6.90
CA TRP A 206 20.22 2.78 -6.03
C TRP A 206 19.34 2.42 -4.84
N PHE A 207 18.63 3.37 -4.25
CA PHE A 207 17.67 3.13 -3.19
C PHE A 207 16.52 2.22 -3.66
N CYS A 208 15.97 2.43 -4.86
CA CYS A 208 14.96 1.56 -5.45
C CYS A 208 15.47 0.13 -5.65
N ILE A 209 16.73 -0.05 -6.11
CA ILE A 209 17.34 -1.38 -6.23
C ILE A 209 17.44 -2.06 -4.85
N GLY A 210 17.84 -1.31 -3.82
CA GLY A 210 17.86 -1.81 -2.44
C GLY A 210 16.49 -2.27 -1.96
N ILE A 211 15.43 -1.51 -2.26
CA ILE A 211 14.06 -1.88 -1.92
C ILE A 211 13.62 -3.15 -2.69
N PHE A 212 13.95 -3.29 -3.98
CA PHE A 212 13.68 -4.52 -4.72
C PHE A 212 14.38 -5.73 -4.10
N ALA A 213 15.62 -5.57 -3.64
CA ALA A 213 16.34 -6.64 -2.93
C ALA A 213 15.61 -7.03 -1.62
N VAL A 214 15.09 -6.05 -0.87
CA VAL A 214 14.27 -6.30 0.33
C VAL A 214 13.00 -7.09 -0.02
N TYR A 215 12.29 -6.71 -1.09
CA TYR A 215 11.11 -7.46 -1.53
C TYR A 215 11.46 -8.86 -2.02
N GLY A 216 12.60 -9.04 -2.70
CA GLY A 216 13.15 -10.36 -3.05
C GLY A 216 13.40 -11.23 -1.80
N TYR A 217 14.00 -10.65 -0.76
CA TYR A 217 14.18 -11.32 0.52
C TYR A 217 12.84 -11.66 1.19
N MET A 218 11.83 -10.77 1.12
CA MET A 218 10.48 -11.05 1.63
C MET A 218 9.82 -12.22 0.90
N LEU A 219 9.98 -12.32 -0.44
CA LEU A 219 9.52 -13.48 -1.21
C LEU A 219 10.21 -14.78 -0.77
N TYR A 220 11.53 -14.75 -0.55
CA TYR A 220 12.28 -15.87 -0.01
C TYR A 220 11.78 -16.30 1.37
N ARG A 221 11.44 -15.33 2.24
CA ARG A 221 10.86 -15.55 3.56
C ARG A 221 9.37 -15.86 3.54
N LYS A 222 8.76 -16.04 2.35
CA LYS A 222 7.34 -16.38 2.12
C LYS A 222 6.33 -15.32 2.55
N TYR A 223 6.73 -14.04 2.64
CA TYR A 223 5.80 -12.91 2.83
C TYR A 223 5.27 -12.43 1.48
N TYR A 224 4.59 -13.34 0.74
CA TYR A 224 4.22 -13.14 -0.66
C TYR A 224 3.30 -11.94 -0.89
N SER A 225 2.26 -11.76 -0.09
CA SER A 225 1.28 -10.69 -0.24
C SER A 225 1.89 -9.30 -0.04
N MET A 226 2.71 -9.13 1.02
CA MET A 226 3.41 -7.88 1.27
C MET A 226 4.41 -7.56 0.16
N ALA A 227 5.17 -8.58 -0.28
CA ALA A 227 6.16 -8.41 -1.35
C ALA A 227 5.50 -8.04 -2.68
N VAL A 228 4.39 -8.71 -3.03
CA VAL A 228 3.63 -8.41 -4.26
C VAL A 228 3.09 -6.98 -4.23
N PHE A 229 2.46 -6.57 -3.14
CA PHE A 229 1.99 -5.19 -2.98
C PHE A 229 3.14 -4.19 -3.10
N GLY A 230 4.25 -4.42 -2.40
CA GLY A 230 5.39 -3.52 -2.41
C GLY A 230 6.05 -3.42 -3.78
N ILE A 231 6.26 -4.53 -4.49
CA ILE A 231 6.83 -4.54 -5.84
C ILE A 231 5.93 -3.76 -6.81
N ILE A 232 4.63 -4.06 -6.85
CA ILE A 232 3.71 -3.40 -7.77
C ILE A 232 3.60 -1.90 -7.44
N SER A 233 3.55 -1.54 -6.15
CA SER A 233 3.50 -0.14 -5.71
C SER A 233 4.76 0.64 -6.09
N LEU A 234 5.93 0.00 -6.07
CA LEU A 234 7.19 0.61 -6.49
C LEU A 234 7.31 0.73 -8.01
N LEU A 235 6.69 -0.17 -8.76
CA LEU A 235 6.69 -0.11 -10.23
C LEU A 235 5.90 1.10 -10.75
N VAL A 236 4.81 1.51 -10.09
CA VAL A 236 3.97 2.62 -10.55
C VAL A 236 4.75 3.94 -10.75
N PRO A 237 5.53 4.46 -9.78
CA PRO A 237 6.29 5.68 -9.98
C PRO A 237 7.45 5.51 -10.98
N LEU A 238 7.91 4.29 -11.25
CA LEU A 238 8.99 4.01 -12.20
C LEU A 238 8.53 3.93 -13.66
N THR A 239 7.24 4.06 -13.93
CA THR A 239 6.71 4.12 -15.31
C THR A 239 6.72 5.53 -15.90
N SER A 240 6.97 6.56 -15.09
CA SER A 240 7.02 7.97 -15.51
C SER A 240 8.12 8.71 -14.75
N HIS A 241 8.76 9.66 -15.39
CA HIS A 241 9.74 10.56 -14.75
C HIS A 241 9.44 12.00 -15.09
#